data_d1811ababff2d8e2e2e3e4729a163651
#
_entry.id   d1811ababff2d8e2e2e3e4729a163651
#
_cell.length_a   1.000
_cell.length_b   1.000
_cell.length_c   1.000
_cell.angle_alpha   90.00
_cell.angle_beta   90.00
_cell.angle_gamma   90.00
#
_symmetry.space_group_name_H-M   'P 1'
#
loop_
_entity.id
_entity.type
_entity.pdbx_description
1 polymer ?
#
loop_
_entity_poly.entity_id
_entity_poly.type
_entity_poly.pdbx_seq_one_letter_code
_entity_poly.pdbx_strand_id
1 'polypeptide(L)'
;GALLLMQDAGEFHNIFAYWDWRKVPGVTAYDDGKPIKCDPSREATRNNSSHVFGKAVGDVMCATMELDRDGLYALKSSFFFPECIVCLGTDITASNPDFKSVTTAVDQIHLDGKVVVKDSWIWHSNRGYVSLDGASMEVTADLQRGKWDLIEPAFKDKWDEGKVFKCWFEHPADGSKGSYAYAIVPDASVSKVRRFAAKVIRNDRECQAVRYGDVIAAIFHRSGQFVLEGETFNVDSPSAVIKEL
;
A
#
# COMPACT_ATOMS: atom_id res chain seq x y z
N GLY A 1 -4.04 0.78 6.68
CA GLY A 1 -3.19 1.84 6.51
C GLY A 1 -3.17 2.47 5.14
N ALA A 2 -3.66 3.71 5.04
CA ALA A 2 -3.42 4.51 3.86
C ALA A 2 -1.97 5.02 3.85
N LEU A 3 -1.43 5.19 2.66
CA LEU A 3 -0.11 5.75 2.41
C LEU A 3 -0.22 6.74 1.25
N LEU A 4 -0.31 8.02 1.57
CA LEU A 4 -0.39 9.09 0.59
C LEU A 4 0.95 9.82 0.54
N LEU A 5 1.58 9.83 -0.63
CA LEU A 5 2.81 10.56 -0.86
C LEU A 5 2.49 11.87 -1.59
N MET A 6 2.86 13.00 -0.99
CA MET A 6 2.78 14.32 -1.61
C MET A 6 4.18 14.83 -1.91
N GLN A 7 4.46 15.16 -3.16
CA GLN A 7 5.71 15.81 -3.62
C GLN A 7 5.48 17.29 -3.94
N ASP A 8 4.26 17.61 -4.38
CA ASP A 8 3.75 18.97 -4.50
C ASP A 8 2.32 19.04 -3.94
N ALA A 9 1.66 20.16 -4.00
CA ALA A 9 0.31 20.31 -3.44
C ALA A 9 -0.80 19.93 -4.43
N GLY A 10 -0.47 19.49 -5.63
CA GLY A 10 -1.43 19.30 -6.73
C GLY A 10 -2.01 17.90 -6.82
N GLU A 11 -1.31 16.88 -6.32
CA GLU A 11 -1.62 15.46 -6.59
C GLU A 11 -3.03 15.04 -6.19
N PHE A 12 -3.54 15.60 -5.11
CA PHE A 12 -4.84 15.25 -4.52
C PHE A 12 -5.84 16.42 -4.51
N HIS A 13 -5.49 17.56 -5.12
CA HIS A 13 -6.36 18.74 -5.06
C HIS A 13 -7.68 18.49 -5.79
N ASN A 14 -8.80 18.60 -5.07
CA ASN A 14 -10.16 18.41 -5.59
C ASN A 14 -10.44 17.07 -6.30
N ILE A 15 -9.64 16.03 -6.11
CA ILE A 15 -9.79 14.73 -6.75
C ILE A 15 -10.93 13.89 -6.15
N PHE A 16 -11.31 14.13 -4.91
CA PHE A 16 -12.10 13.19 -4.09
C PHE A 16 -13.52 12.94 -4.59
N ALA A 17 -14.12 13.84 -5.36
CA ALA A 17 -15.45 13.63 -5.94
C ALA A 17 -15.47 12.44 -6.92
N TYR A 18 -14.39 12.23 -7.67
CA TYR A 18 -14.26 11.20 -8.70
C TYR A 18 -13.17 10.15 -8.39
N TRP A 19 -12.70 10.12 -7.15
CA TRP A 19 -11.73 9.14 -6.66
C TRP A 19 -12.37 7.76 -6.55
N ASP A 20 -11.62 6.72 -6.89
CA ASP A 20 -12.02 5.35 -6.60
C ASP A 20 -11.73 5.04 -5.12
N TRP A 21 -12.73 5.20 -4.27
CA TRP A 21 -12.62 5.02 -2.82
C TRP A 21 -12.31 3.58 -2.39
N ARG A 22 -12.39 2.61 -3.32
CA ARG A 22 -11.89 1.25 -3.09
C ARG A 22 -10.40 1.11 -3.35
N LYS A 23 -9.79 2.12 -3.96
CA LYS A 23 -8.36 2.16 -4.31
C LYS A 23 -7.65 3.35 -3.67
N VAL A 24 -7.91 3.60 -2.38
CA VAL A 24 -7.15 4.59 -1.60
C VAL A 24 -5.70 4.12 -1.49
N PRO A 25 -4.70 4.95 -1.81
CA PRO A 25 -3.30 4.58 -1.80
C PRO A 25 -2.85 3.89 -0.51
N GLY A 26 -2.13 2.78 -0.63
CA GLY A 26 -1.67 1.94 0.46
C GLY A 26 -2.72 1.02 1.08
N VAL A 27 -4.01 1.16 0.74
CA VAL A 27 -5.09 0.38 1.36
C VAL A 27 -5.30 -0.94 0.64
N THR A 28 -5.44 -2.03 1.41
CA THR A 28 -5.98 -3.31 0.95
C THR A 28 -7.48 -3.29 1.21
N ALA A 29 -8.29 -3.44 0.17
CA ALA A 29 -9.74 -3.34 0.22
C ALA A 29 -10.42 -4.39 -0.65
N TYR A 30 -11.68 -4.68 -0.34
CA TYR A 30 -12.55 -5.53 -1.14
C TYR A 30 -13.55 -4.71 -1.94
N ASP A 31 -14.06 -5.30 -3.01
CA ASP A 31 -15.26 -4.86 -3.72
C ASP A 31 -16.35 -5.96 -3.62
N ASP A 32 -17.48 -5.64 -3.02
CA ASP A 32 -18.65 -6.48 -2.93
C ASP A 32 -19.71 -6.12 -3.99
N GLY A 33 -19.39 -5.17 -4.86
CA GLY A 33 -20.29 -4.64 -5.90
C GLY A 33 -21.38 -3.72 -5.39
N LYS A 34 -21.42 -3.42 -4.09
CA LYS A 34 -22.39 -2.47 -3.52
C LYS A 34 -21.85 -1.06 -3.62
N PRO A 35 -22.68 -0.05 -3.81
CA PRO A 35 -22.24 1.34 -3.77
C PRO A 35 -21.57 1.68 -2.44
N ILE A 36 -20.43 2.38 -2.48
CA ILE A 36 -19.87 3.01 -1.29
C ILE A 36 -20.83 4.11 -0.87
N LYS A 37 -21.22 4.12 0.40
CA LYS A 37 -22.08 5.15 0.97
C LYS A 37 -21.30 5.92 2.02
N CYS A 38 -21.47 7.24 2.04
CA CYS A 38 -21.14 8.02 3.21
C CYS A 38 -22.14 7.65 4.31
N ASP A 39 -21.67 7.00 5.37
CA ASP A 39 -22.50 6.69 6.53
C ASP A 39 -22.24 7.71 7.65
N PRO A 40 -23.15 8.69 7.83
CA PRO A 40 -23.01 9.69 8.86
C PRO A 40 -23.23 9.12 10.27
N SER A 41 -23.80 7.91 10.41
CA SER A 41 -24.02 7.28 11.72
C SER A 41 -22.73 6.85 12.40
N ARG A 42 -21.63 6.80 11.65
CA ARG A 42 -20.30 6.44 12.14
C ARG A 42 -20.18 5.07 12.79
N GLU A 43 -21.06 4.18 12.50
CA GLU A 43 -20.83 2.77 12.77
C GLU A 43 -19.77 2.24 11.81
N ALA A 44 -18.66 2.98 11.75
CA ALA A 44 -17.50 2.55 10.98
C ALA A 44 -17.09 1.18 11.51
N THR A 45 -17.07 0.21 10.64
CA THR A 45 -16.54 -1.11 10.93
C THR A 45 -15.12 -0.94 11.44
N ARG A 46 -14.89 -1.35 12.68
CA ARG A 46 -13.58 -1.24 13.32
C ARG A 46 -12.71 -2.40 12.88
N ASN A 47 -11.42 -2.17 12.83
CA ASN A 47 -10.45 -3.25 12.74
C ASN A 47 -10.51 -4.10 14.01
N ASN A 48 -10.59 -5.42 13.89
CA ASN A 48 -10.68 -6.33 15.04
C ASN A 48 -9.33 -6.52 15.74
N SER A 49 -8.23 -6.26 15.04
CA SER A 49 -6.89 -6.40 15.60
C SER A 49 -6.38 -5.08 16.17
N SER A 50 -5.66 -5.20 17.29
CA SER A 50 -4.84 -4.13 17.90
C SER A 50 -3.35 -4.26 17.56
N HIS A 51 -2.96 -5.20 16.70
CA HIS A 51 -1.57 -5.41 16.30
C HIS A 51 -1.11 -4.29 15.35
N VAL A 52 -0.61 -3.23 15.95
CA VAL A 52 -0.07 -2.06 15.26
C VAL A 52 1.10 -1.51 16.06
N PHE A 53 2.26 -1.40 15.43
CA PHE A 53 3.46 -0.82 16.05
C PHE A 53 4.46 -0.37 14.98
N GLY A 54 5.51 0.30 15.41
CA GLY A 54 6.58 0.76 14.54
C GLY A 54 7.79 1.24 15.32
N LYS A 55 8.85 1.59 14.58
CA LYS A 55 10.10 2.12 15.12
C LYS A 55 10.72 3.10 14.14
N ALA A 56 11.36 4.12 14.67
CA ALA A 56 12.20 5.03 13.92
C ALA A 56 13.61 5.05 14.52
N VAL A 57 14.64 5.07 13.67
CA VAL A 57 16.05 5.23 14.03
C VAL A 57 16.70 6.12 12.96
N GLY A 58 17.16 7.30 13.36
CA GLY A 58 17.64 8.30 12.40
C GLY A 58 16.55 8.62 11.36
N ASP A 59 16.92 8.52 10.10
CA ASP A 59 16.04 8.81 8.95
C ASP A 59 15.29 7.57 8.43
N VAL A 60 15.41 6.44 9.12
CA VAL A 60 14.73 5.19 8.74
C VAL A 60 13.60 4.89 9.71
N MET A 61 12.46 4.51 9.16
CA MET A 61 11.30 4.13 9.96
C MET A 61 10.67 2.85 9.39
N CYS A 62 10.09 2.04 10.25
CA CYS A 62 9.19 0.97 9.84
C CYS A 62 7.93 0.96 10.71
N ALA A 63 6.82 0.59 10.10
CA ALA A 63 5.53 0.49 10.75
C ALA A 63 4.76 -0.71 10.21
N THR A 64 3.95 -1.34 11.05
CA THR A 64 3.12 -2.47 10.68
C THR A 64 1.71 -2.34 11.24
N MET A 65 0.77 -3.00 10.57
CA MET A 65 -0.57 -3.22 11.06
C MET A 65 -1.11 -4.58 10.59
N GLU A 66 -1.92 -5.18 11.42
CA GLU A 66 -2.79 -6.29 11.03
C GLU A 66 -4.17 -5.74 10.66
N LEU A 67 -4.59 -6.01 9.44
CA LEU A 67 -5.93 -5.75 8.96
C LEU A 67 -6.78 -7.00 9.24
N ASP A 68 -7.83 -6.86 10.03
CA ASP A 68 -8.83 -7.89 10.29
C ASP A 68 -10.19 -7.23 10.42
N ARG A 69 -10.96 -7.25 9.33
CA ARG A 69 -12.31 -6.71 9.32
C ARG A 69 -13.14 -7.24 8.14
N ASP A 70 -14.43 -7.40 8.35
CA ASP A 70 -15.45 -7.76 7.35
C ASP A 70 -15.16 -9.08 6.61
N GLY A 71 -14.24 -9.92 7.11
CA GLY A 71 -13.79 -11.14 6.43
C GLY A 71 -12.58 -10.89 5.51
N LEU A 72 -11.98 -9.72 5.55
CA LEU A 72 -10.69 -9.42 4.93
C LEU A 72 -9.59 -9.39 5.97
N TYR A 73 -8.51 -10.16 5.74
CA TYR A 73 -7.33 -10.21 6.59
C TYR A 73 -6.08 -9.87 5.79
N ALA A 74 -5.11 -9.20 6.40
CA ALA A 74 -3.77 -8.97 5.87
C ALA A 74 -2.78 -8.54 6.96
N LEU A 75 -1.52 -8.97 6.89
CA LEU A 75 -0.39 -8.34 7.58
C LEU A 75 0.31 -7.38 6.63
N LYS A 76 0.48 -6.13 7.07
CA LYS A 76 0.99 -5.03 6.23
C LYS A 76 2.08 -4.28 6.94
N SER A 77 3.24 -4.15 6.30
CA SER A 77 4.36 -3.36 6.81
C SER A 77 4.87 -2.36 5.77
N SER A 78 5.26 -1.20 6.24
CA SER A 78 5.88 -0.15 5.44
C SER A 78 7.22 0.24 6.05
N PHE A 79 8.22 0.35 5.20
CA PHE A 79 9.60 0.67 5.55
C PHE A 79 10.00 1.93 4.81
N PHE A 80 10.28 2.97 5.56
CA PHE A 80 10.57 4.30 5.04
C PHE A 80 12.09 4.53 5.12
N PHE A 81 12.68 4.75 3.97
CA PHE A 81 14.07 5.14 3.80
C PHE A 81 14.12 6.55 3.19
N PRO A 82 15.24 7.28 3.28
CA PRO A 82 15.33 8.64 2.73
C PRO A 82 14.96 8.74 1.25
N GLU A 83 15.21 7.69 0.46
CA GLU A 83 15.03 7.71 -1.00
C GLU A 83 13.86 6.87 -1.50
N CYS A 84 13.22 6.09 -0.65
CA CYS A 84 12.11 5.21 -1.04
C CYS A 84 11.26 4.75 0.14
N ILE A 85 10.07 4.27 -0.19
CA ILE A 85 9.18 3.56 0.75
C ILE A 85 9.00 2.14 0.21
N VAL A 86 9.32 1.13 1.01
CA VAL A 86 9.06 -0.27 0.66
C VAL A 86 7.84 -0.76 1.43
N CYS A 87 6.88 -1.34 0.73
CA CYS A 87 5.64 -1.86 1.31
C CYS A 87 5.54 -3.36 1.08
N LEU A 88 5.31 -4.08 2.14
CA LEU A 88 5.09 -5.53 2.15
C LEU A 88 3.68 -5.85 2.65
N GLY A 89 3.06 -6.82 2.03
CA GLY A 89 1.81 -7.41 2.49
C GLY A 89 1.84 -8.92 2.34
N THR A 90 1.31 -9.62 3.33
CA THR A 90 1.24 -11.09 3.33
C THR A 90 -0.04 -11.58 4.00
N ASP A 91 -0.33 -12.86 3.83
CA ASP A 91 -1.53 -13.53 4.35
C ASP A 91 -2.84 -12.80 3.96
N ILE A 92 -2.86 -12.14 2.82
CA ILE A 92 -4.07 -11.46 2.34
C ILE A 92 -5.10 -12.52 2.00
N THR A 93 -6.16 -12.59 2.80
CA THR A 93 -7.23 -13.59 2.62
C THR A 93 -8.60 -12.94 2.69
N ALA A 94 -9.52 -13.44 1.85
CA ALA A 94 -10.91 -13.04 1.79
C ALA A 94 -11.77 -14.24 2.16
N SER A 95 -12.45 -14.20 3.29
CA SER A 95 -13.33 -15.27 3.76
C SER A 95 -14.82 -14.99 3.48
N ASN A 96 -15.17 -13.78 3.06
CA ASN A 96 -16.52 -13.40 2.74
C ASN A 96 -16.82 -13.73 1.26
N PRO A 97 -17.79 -14.62 0.97
CA PRO A 97 -18.12 -15.04 -0.39
C PRO A 97 -18.77 -13.93 -1.25
N ASP A 98 -19.20 -12.83 -0.64
CA ASP A 98 -19.77 -11.68 -1.36
C ASP A 98 -18.68 -10.83 -2.04
N PHE A 99 -17.43 -11.01 -1.71
CA PHE A 99 -16.33 -10.24 -2.32
C PHE A 99 -16.12 -10.68 -3.77
N LYS A 100 -16.16 -9.70 -4.66
CA LYS A 100 -15.93 -9.87 -6.10
C LYS A 100 -14.45 -9.71 -6.47
N SER A 101 -13.76 -8.86 -5.74
CA SER A 101 -12.32 -8.65 -5.88
C SER A 101 -11.72 -8.14 -4.57
N VAL A 102 -10.41 -8.37 -4.43
CA VAL A 102 -9.58 -7.81 -3.36
C VAL A 102 -8.37 -7.16 -4.00
N THR A 103 -8.09 -5.92 -3.63
CA THR A 103 -6.98 -5.16 -4.22
C THR A 103 -6.14 -4.49 -3.15
N THR A 104 -4.84 -4.28 -3.44
CA THR A 104 -4.01 -3.33 -2.70
C THR A 104 -3.63 -2.19 -3.62
N ALA A 105 -4.16 -1.00 -3.36
CA ALA A 105 -3.80 0.18 -4.12
C ALA A 105 -2.39 0.64 -3.76
N VAL A 106 -1.61 0.96 -4.79
CA VAL A 106 -0.26 1.51 -4.64
C VAL A 106 -0.32 3.03 -4.65
N ASP A 107 -0.96 3.61 -5.67
CA ASP A 107 -1.20 5.05 -5.74
C ASP A 107 -2.45 5.38 -6.56
N GLN A 108 -3.01 6.56 -6.30
CA GLN A 108 -4.09 7.16 -7.09
C GLN A 108 -4.01 8.68 -6.97
N ILE A 109 -3.63 9.35 -8.05
CA ILE A 109 -3.39 10.80 -8.12
C ILE A 109 -3.91 11.38 -9.43
N HIS A 110 -3.93 12.69 -9.55
CA HIS A 110 -4.16 13.34 -10.84
C HIS A 110 -3.20 12.82 -11.91
N LEU A 111 -3.74 12.56 -13.09
CA LEU A 111 -2.92 12.24 -14.26
C LEU A 111 -2.30 13.54 -14.81
N ASP A 112 -1.01 13.70 -14.58
CA ASP A 112 -0.20 14.78 -15.13
C ASP A 112 0.91 14.21 -16.03
N GLY A 113 0.84 14.53 -17.30
CA GLY A 113 1.83 14.12 -18.29
C GLY A 113 1.84 12.63 -18.63
N LYS A 114 3.05 12.11 -18.82
CA LYS A 114 3.26 10.77 -19.36
C LYS A 114 3.24 9.70 -18.27
N VAL A 115 2.66 8.54 -18.59
CA VAL A 115 2.81 7.29 -17.83
C VAL A 115 3.73 6.34 -18.61
N VAL A 116 4.72 5.75 -17.96
CA VAL A 116 5.58 4.70 -18.50
C VAL A 116 5.32 3.42 -17.75
N VAL A 117 4.85 2.39 -18.44
CA VAL A 117 4.55 1.08 -17.85
C VAL A 117 5.54 0.05 -18.40
N LYS A 118 6.10 -0.77 -17.50
CA LYS A 118 6.95 -1.93 -17.77
C LYS A 118 6.52 -3.10 -16.88
N ASP A 119 6.98 -4.29 -17.19
CA ASP A 119 6.56 -5.51 -16.50
C ASP A 119 6.70 -5.44 -14.96
N SER A 120 7.80 -4.85 -14.47
CA SER A 120 8.09 -4.78 -13.03
C SER A 120 8.06 -3.37 -12.44
N TRP A 121 7.81 -2.34 -13.24
CA TRP A 121 7.76 -0.98 -12.72
C TRP A 121 6.90 -0.03 -13.56
N ILE A 122 6.38 0.99 -12.89
CA ILE A 122 5.63 2.09 -13.49
C ILE A 122 6.31 3.40 -13.10
N TRP A 123 6.29 4.38 -13.98
CA TRP A 123 6.71 5.75 -13.71
C TRP A 123 5.63 6.74 -14.11
N HIS A 124 5.30 7.66 -13.23
CA HIS A 124 4.38 8.76 -13.48
C HIS A 124 4.71 9.94 -12.55
N SER A 125 4.65 11.16 -13.07
CA SER A 125 4.76 12.40 -12.29
C SER A 125 5.93 12.41 -11.30
N ASN A 126 7.16 12.12 -11.80
CA ASN A 126 8.41 12.03 -11.01
C ASN A 126 8.37 10.98 -9.88
N ARG A 127 7.51 9.97 -9.99
CA ARG A 127 7.41 8.84 -9.05
C ARG A 127 7.65 7.52 -9.77
N GLY A 128 8.36 6.65 -9.10
CA GLY A 128 8.50 5.27 -9.50
C GLY A 128 7.71 4.34 -8.59
N TYR A 129 7.08 3.34 -9.19
CA TYR A 129 6.41 2.24 -8.50
C TYR A 129 7.04 0.96 -8.99
N VAL A 130 7.69 0.21 -8.11
CA VAL A 130 8.50 -0.96 -8.49
C VAL A 130 7.96 -2.19 -7.78
N SER A 131 7.57 -3.23 -8.53
CA SER A 131 7.27 -4.54 -7.98
C SER A 131 8.56 -5.23 -7.57
N LEU A 132 8.64 -5.73 -6.35
CA LEU A 132 9.84 -6.37 -5.79
C LEU A 132 9.72 -7.90 -5.69
N ASP A 133 8.55 -8.46 -5.94
CA ASP A 133 8.26 -9.91 -5.93
C ASP A 133 7.91 -10.46 -7.31
N GLY A 134 7.90 -9.60 -8.34
CA GLY A 134 7.55 -9.95 -9.70
C GLY A 134 6.05 -10.01 -10.00
N ALA A 135 5.19 -9.69 -9.03
CA ALA A 135 3.76 -9.56 -9.28
C ALA A 135 3.49 -8.34 -10.20
N SER A 136 2.56 -8.52 -11.12
CA SER A 136 2.13 -7.43 -12.01
C SER A 136 1.28 -6.41 -11.27
N MET A 137 1.52 -5.14 -11.54
CA MET A 137 0.63 -4.06 -11.12
C MET A 137 -0.34 -3.73 -12.25
N GLU A 138 -1.62 -3.71 -11.94
CA GLU A 138 -2.63 -3.13 -12.80
C GLU A 138 -2.49 -1.61 -12.82
N VAL A 139 -2.81 -0.98 -13.94
CA VAL A 139 -2.71 0.47 -14.10
C VAL A 139 -3.80 1.02 -15.00
N THR A 140 -4.36 2.16 -14.61
CA THR A 140 -5.23 2.97 -15.49
C THR A 140 -4.81 4.43 -15.45
N ALA A 141 -5.12 5.15 -16.52
CA ALA A 141 -4.83 6.58 -16.71
C ALA A 141 -5.98 7.21 -17.50
N ASP A 142 -7.16 7.30 -16.87
CA ASP A 142 -8.43 7.54 -17.52
C ASP A 142 -9.19 8.73 -16.89
N LEU A 143 -10.17 9.24 -17.64
CA LEU A 143 -11.15 10.18 -17.12
C LEU A 143 -12.06 9.45 -16.12
N GLN A 144 -12.13 9.98 -14.91
CA GLN A 144 -13.08 9.56 -13.89
C GLN A 144 -14.09 10.66 -13.63
N ARG A 145 -15.30 10.30 -13.28
CA ARG A 145 -16.40 11.22 -12.96
C ARG A 145 -17.12 10.73 -11.71
N GLY A 146 -17.47 11.66 -10.84
CA GLY A 146 -18.16 11.36 -9.61
C GLY A 146 -18.86 12.54 -9.00
N LYS A 147 -19.36 12.36 -7.78
CA LYS A 147 -20.10 13.38 -7.05
C LYS A 147 -19.46 13.66 -5.70
N TRP A 148 -19.61 14.87 -5.25
CA TRP A 148 -19.16 15.30 -3.92
C TRP A 148 -20.02 14.75 -2.78
N ASP A 149 -21.22 14.23 -3.04
CA ASP A 149 -22.15 13.71 -2.03
C ASP A 149 -21.62 12.48 -1.25
N LEU A 150 -20.63 11.77 -1.81
CA LEU A 150 -19.92 10.70 -1.08
C LEU A 150 -19.07 11.24 0.09
N ILE A 151 -18.72 12.52 0.07
CA ILE A 151 -17.86 13.15 1.06
C ILE A 151 -18.66 14.10 1.93
N GLU A 152 -19.51 14.92 1.30
CA GLU A 152 -20.31 15.91 1.96
C GLU A 152 -21.76 15.89 1.38
N PRO A 153 -22.71 15.33 2.14
CA PRO A 153 -24.09 15.16 1.69
C PRO A 153 -24.79 16.47 1.27
N ALA A 154 -24.30 17.63 1.72
CA ALA A 154 -24.83 18.92 1.32
C ALA A 154 -24.59 19.23 -0.17
N PHE A 155 -23.62 18.57 -0.81
CA PHE A 155 -23.28 18.76 -2.23
C PHE A 155 -23.90 17.71 -3.15
N LYS A 156 -25.14 17.32 -2.92
CA LYS A 156 -25.83 16.20 -3.61
C LYS A 156 -25.76 16.22 -5.13
N ASP A 157 -25.78 17.39 -5.74
CA ASP A 157 -25.84 17.55 -7.19
C ASP A 157 -24.54 18.10 -7.80
N LYS A 158 -23.50 18.22 -6.98
CA LYS A 158 -22.20 18.71 -7.46
C LYS A 158 -21.41 17.56 -8.06
N TRP A 159 -21.39 17.48 -9.38
CA TRP A 159 -20.54 16.61 -10.16
C TRP A 159 -19.17 17.24 -10.39
N ASP A 160 -18.18 16.37 -10.50
CA ASP A 160 -16.83 16.75 -10.91
C ASP A 160 -16.19 15.61 -11.70
N GLU A 161 -15.17 15.93 -12.50
CA GLU A 161 -14.46 14.95 -13.30
C GLU A 161 -13.01 15.37 -13.51
N GLY A 162 -12.15 14.39 -13.72
CA GLY A 162 -10.74 14.62 -14.00
C GLY A 162 -10.02 13.36 -14.43
N LYS A 163 -8.86 13.54 -15.05
CA LYS A 163 -8.02 12.42 -15.42
C LYS A 163 -7.25 11.94 -14.19
N VAL A 164 -7.29 10.65 -13.94
CA VAL A 164 -6.68 10.01 -12.77
C VAL A 164 -5.74 8.91 -13.22
N PHE A 165 -4.52 8.95 -12.70
CA PHE A 165 -3.61 7.82 -12.69
C PHE A 165 -3.87 7.00 -11.45
N LYS A 166 -3.97 5.68 -11.58
CA LYS A 166 -3.98 4.75 -10.45
C LYS A 166 -3.29 3.43 -10.81
N CYS A 167 -2.64 2.83 -9.81
CA CYS A 167 -2.06 1.51 -9.93
C CYS A 167 -2.27 0.69 -8.66
N TRP A 168 -2.42 -0.64 -8.81
CA TRP A 168 -2.78 -1.55 -7.73
C TRP A 168 -2.36 -2.99 -8.02
N PHE A 169 -2.36 -3.83 -6.99
CA PHE A 169 -2.27 -5.28 -7.10
C PHE A 169 -3.64 -5.92 -6.92
N GLU A 170 -3.95 -6.92 -7.73
CA GLU A 170 -5.10 -7.81 -7.53
C GLU A 170 -4.69 -8.97 -6.63
N HIS A 171 -5.61 -9.40 -5.77
CA HIS A 171 -5.43 -10.54 -4.89
C HIS A 171 -6.56 -11.54 -5.06
N PRO A 172 -6.34 -12.83 -4.72
CA PRO A 172 -7.39 -13.83 -4.70
C PRO A 172 -8.56 -13.41 -3.78
N ALA A 173 -9.78 -13.63 -4.26
CA ALA A 173 -11.01 -13.45 -3.49
C ALA A 173 -11.70 -14.78 -3.14
N ASP A 174 -11.01 -15.91 -3.37
CA ASP A 174 -11.50 -17.28 -3.20
C ASP A 174 -11.05 -17.95 -1.88
N GLY A 175 -10.49 -17.15 -0.97
CA GLY A 175 -9.94 -17.62 0.31
C GLY A 175 -8.50 -18.10 0.24
N SER A 176 -7.89 -18.18 -0.94
CA SER A 176 -6.45 -18.42 -1.04
C SER A 176 -5.64 -17.19 -0.60
N LYS A 177 -4.36 -17.41 -0.29
CA LYS A 177 -3.50 -16.35 0.25
C LYS A 177 -2.90 -15.51 -0.87
N GLY A 178 -3.03 -14.18 -0.75
CA GLY A 178 -2.32 -13.19 -1.54
C GLY A 178 -1.14 -12.58 -0.77
N SER A 179 -0.26 -11.94 -1.52
CA SER A 179 0.85 -11.13 -1.00
C SER A 179 1.21 -10.02 -2.00
N TYR A 180 2.01 -9.08 -1.56
CA TYR A 180 2.65 -8.09 -2.41
C TYR A 180 3.96 -7.60 -1.80
N ALA A 181 4.85 -7.15 -2.66
CA ALA A 181 6.03 -6.39 -2.29
C ALA A 181 6.30 -5.31 -3.34
N TYR A 182 6.28 -4.05 -2.94
CA TYR A 182 6.55 -2.95 -3.86
C TYR A 182 7.33 -1.82 -3.19
N ALA A 183 7.96 -0.99 -4.02
CA ALA A 183 8.56 0.26 -3.59
C ALA A 183 7.92 1.46 -4.29
N ILE A 184 7.80 2.57 -3.56
CA ILE A 184 7.55 3.90 -4.11
C ILE A 184 8.85 4.67 -4.05
N VAL A 185 9.29 5.22 -5.18
CA VAL A 185 10.53 5.98 -5.32
C VAL A 185 10.17 7.42 -5.69
N PRO A 186 10.17 8.35 -4.73
CA PRO A 186 9.90 9.76 -4.99
C PRO A 186 11.07 10.41 -5.75
N ASP A 187 10.80 11.56 -6.34
CA ASP A 187 11.76 12.38 -7.09
C ASP A 187 12.61 11.55 -8.06
N ALA A 188 11.92 10.68 -8.80
CA ALA A 188 12.56 9.69 -9.66
C ALA A 188 12.40 10.00 -11.14
N SER A 189 13.53 10.07 -11.85
CA SER A 189 13.54 9.93 -13.29
C SER A 189 13.25 8.48 -13.70
N VAL A 190 12.80 8.27 -14.94
CA VAL A 190 12.63 6.91 -15.52
C VAL A 190 13.90 6.05 -15.37
N SER A 191 15.08 6.66 -15.50
CA SER A 191 16.35 5.93 -15.38
C SER A 191 16.68 5.56 -13.92
N LYS A 192 16.25 6.36 -12.92
CA LYS A 192 16.36 6.04 -11.49
C LYS A 192 15.45 4.85 -11.16
N VAL A 193 14.20 4.86 -11.60
CA VAL A 193 13.24 3.76 -11.38
C VAL A 193 13.73 2.45 -12.01
N ARG A 194 14.21 2.50 -13.25
CA ARG A 194 14.75 1.32 -13.96
C ARG A 194 15.92 0.65 -13.22
N ARG A 195 16.70 1.41 -12.45
CA ARG A 195 17.88 0.92 -11.72
C ARG A 195 17.63 0.74 -10.24
N PHE A 196 16.43 1.03 -9.81
CA PHE A 196 16.07 0.88 -8.39
C PHE A 196 16.18 -0.57 -7.96
N ALA A 197 16.77 -0.78 -6.79
CA ALA A 197 16.90 -2.10 -6.19
C ALA A 197 16.75 -1.97 -4.67
N ALA A 198 15.78 -2.67 -4.14
CA ALA A 198 15.66 -2.98 -2.72
C ALA A 198 15.47 -4.50 -2.62
N LYS A 199 15.97 -5.11 -1.56
CA LYS A 199 15.88 -6.56 -1.36
C LYS A 199 14.79 -6.87 -0.33
N VAL A 200 13.78 -7.64 -0.73
CA VAL A 200 12.87 -8.29 0.20
C VAL A 200 13.61 -9.51 0.77
N ILE A 201 13.93 -9.47 2.06
CA ILE A 201 14.62 -10.57 2.75
C ILE A 201 13.59 -11.63 3.14
N ARG A 202 12.44 -11.17 3.66
CA ARG A 202 11.37 -12.05 4.12
C ARG A 202 10.03 -11.32 4.05
N ASN A 203 8.99 -12.03 3.63
CA ASN A 203 7.62 -11.50 3.60
C ASN A 203 6.64 -12.63 3.92
N ASP A 204 6.47 -12.94 5.19
CA ASP A 204 5.56 -13.95 5.67
C ASP A 204 4.93 -13.57 7.01
N ARG A 205 4.08 -14.45 7.54
CA ARG A 205 3.30 -14.24 8.76
C ARG A 205 4.16 -14.02 10.01
N GLU A 206 5.41 -14.47 9.99
CA GLU A 206 6.30 -14.40 11.16
C GLU A 206 7.17 -13.16 11.14
N CYS A 207 7.60 -12.77 9.92
CA CYS A 207 8.54 -11.69 9.74
C CYS A 207 8.36 -11.02 8.38
N GLN A 208 8.41 -9.69 8.36
CA GLN A 208 8.55 -8.90 7.16
C GLN A 208 9.84 -8.10 7.27
N ALA A 209 10.77 -8.28 6.33
CA ALA A 209 12.09 -7.67 6.40
C ALA A 209 12.59 -7.27 5.01
N VAL A 210 13.23 -6.12 4.95
CA VAL A 210 13.81 -5.55 3.74
C VAL A 210 15.24 -5.08 4.00
N ARG A 211 16.04 -5.07 2.95
CA ARG A 211 17.33 -4.40 2.92
C ARG A 211 17.34 -3.32 1.85
N TYR A 212 17.76 -2.14 2.20
CA TYR A 212 18.06 -1.06 1.28
C TYR A 212 19.41 -0.42 1.64
N GLY A 213 20.35 -0.44 0.69
CA GLY A 213 21.74 -0.10 0.97
C GLY A 213 22.34 -1.02 2.04
N ASP A 214 22.91 -0.43 3.08
CA ASP A 214 23.50 -1.10 4.22
C ASP A 214 22.55 -1.20 5.43
N VAL A 215 21.25 -0.95 5.24
CA VAL A 215 20.28 -1.01 6.32
C VAL A 215 19.34 -2.19 6.15
N ILE A 216 19.19 -2.99 7.20
CA ILE A 216 18.10 -3.95 7.38
C ILE A 216 17.02 -3.32 8.26
N ALA A 217 15.79 -3.30 7.77
CA ALA A 217 14.61 -2.97 8.56
C ALA A 217 13.68 -4.19 8.60
N ALA A 218 13.27 -4.59 9.79
CA ALA A 218 12.50 -5.81 10.01
C ALA A 218 11.37 -5.59 11.02
N ILE A 219 10.25 -6.23 10.73
CA ILE A 219 9.10 -6.39 11.62
C ILE A 219 8.98 -7.87 11.94
N PHE A 220 9.08 -8.20 13.22
CA PHE A 220 8.83 -9.55 13.74
C PHE A 220 7.43 -9.58 14.36
N HIS A 221 6.55 -10.38 13.80
CA HIS A 221 5.15 -10.47 14.25
C HIS A 221 4.95 -11.40 15.45
N ARG A 222 6.00 -12.17 15.82
CA ARG A 222 6.02 -13.08 16.97
C ARG A 222 7.40 -13.13 17.60
N SER A 223 7.49 -13.70 18.80
CA SER A 223 8.76 -14.08 19.44
C SER A 223 9.44 -15.23 18.68
N GLY A 224 10.74 -15.32 18.78
CA GLY A 224 11.52 -16.38 18.17
C GLY A 224 12.96 -15.97 17.85
N GLN A 225 13.68 -16.91 17.25
CA GLN A 225 14.99 -16.66 16.67
C GLN A 225 14.85 -16.58 15.15
N PHE A 226 15.39 -15.53 14.55
CA PHE A 226 15.34 -15.26 13.13
C PHE A 226 16.74 -15.02 12.59
N VAL A 227 17.06 -15.59 11.43
CA VAL A 227 18.31 -15.30 10.72
C VAL A 227 17.98 -14.55 9.44
N LEU A 228 18.48 -13.31 9.33
CA LEU A 228 18.28 -12.42 8.19
C LEU A 228 19.64 -11.95 7.68
N GLU A 229 19.98 -12.23 6.43
CA GLU A 229 21.27 -11.85 5.81
C GLU A 229 22.51 -12.30 6.64
N GLY A 230 22.43 -13.46 7.29
CA GLY A 230 23.49 -13.96 8.16
C GLY A 230 23.50 -13.43 9.60
N GLU A 231 22.67 -12.43 9.89
CA GLU A 231 22.50 -11.86 11.21
C GLU A 231 21.43 -12.58 12.01
N THR A 232 21.71 -12.88 13.27
CA THR A 232 20.76 -13.57 14.17
C THR A 232 20.04 -12.56 15.07
N PHE A 233 18.72 -12.59 15.04
CA PHE A 233 17.83 -11.78 15.87
C PHE A 233 17.09 -12.68 16.85
N ASN A 234 17.25 -12.44 18.16
CA ASN A 234 16.47 -13.07 19.22
C ASN A 234 15.40 -12.08 19.67
N VAL A 235 14.14 -12.45 19.52
CA VAL A 235 12.99 -11.57 19.71
C VAL A 235 12.05 -12.17 20.74
N ASP A 236 11.84 -11.48 21.85
CA ASP A 236 11.03 -11.98 22.98
C ASP A 236 9.53 -11.69 22.80
N SER A 237 9.20 -10.69 21.96
CA SER A 237 7.82 -10.27 21.66
C SER A 237 7.75 -9.65 20.26
N PRO A 238 6.56 -9.45 19.67
CA PRO A 238 6.44 -8.69 18.43
C PRO A 238 7.21 -7.39 18.49
N SER A 239 8.08 -7.15 17.52
CA SER A 239 9.07 -6.06 17.58
C SER A 239 9.45 -5.53 16.19
N ALA A 240 9.86 -4.26 16.16
CA ALA A 240 10.46 -3.63 15.01
C ALA A 240 11.94 -3.38 15.23
N VAL A 241 12.78 -3.73 14.27
CA VAL A 241 14.23 -3.59 14.32
C VAL A 241 14.73 -2.87 13.09
N ILE A 242 15.62 -1.92 13.29
CA ILE A 242 16.40 -1.26 12.25
C ILE A 242 17.87 -1.44 12.61
N LYS A 243 18.67 -2.00 11.69
CA LYS A 243 20.07 -2.31 11.89
C LYS A 243 20.88 -1.89 10.67
N GLU A 244 21.94 -1.13 10.89
CA GLU A 244 22.99 -0.85 9.92
C GLU A 244 23.99 -2.00 9.91
N LEU A 245 24.45 -2.41 8.71
CA LEU A 245 25.36 -3.55 8.47
C LEU A 245 26.83 -3.12 8.46
#